data_2130f91cbf50487826998252e5a0688d
#
_entry.id   2130f91cbf50487826998252e5a0688d
#
_cell.length_a   1.000
_cell.length_b   1.000
_cell.length_c   1.000
_cell.angle_alpha   90.00
_cell.angle_beta   90.00
_cell.angle_gamma   90.00
#
_symmetry.space_group_name_H-M   'P 1'
#
loop_
_entity.id
_entity.type
_entity.pdbx_description
1 polymer ?
#
loop_
_entity_poly.entity_id
_entity_poly.type
_entity_poly.pdbx_seq_one_letter_code
_entity_poly.pdbx_strand_id
1 'polypeptide(L)'
;MILAQLLAAQSAHNELNSALAGAATLIACAFTLSTFDRWLRRRQPHELAWTVAMALFAVGSGALWWAESSGWNLMAFRIFFLAGAVLNVAWLALGTMYLLIGLRAGNIARNWLVWLSGFATGVVLIAPTKSQVVSTEFPAGREIFGAAPRILAAVGSGVPAMFIIVGALWSAWRVVKKQNPAASTSISRTVTSSKRLAGGNVLIAVGTLVLSASGTLAGRLGQDRAFAITLLCGVSILFSGFLVASNSTLNASSATKRLHPKLLRVANQ
;
A
#
# COMPACT_ATOMS: atom_id res chain seq x y z
N MET A 1 -7.45 -15.89 41.97
CA MET A 1 -6.73 -16.66 40.94
C MET A 1 -7.24 -16.36 39.52
N ILE A 2 -8.53 -16.48 39.25
CA ILE A 2 -9.16 -16.24 37.92
C ILE A 2 -8.94 -14.83 37.43
N LEU A 3 -9.11 -13.79 38.26
CA LEU A 3 -8.91 -12.38 37.89
C LEU A 3 -7.45 -12.10 37.47
N ALA A 4 -6.47 -12.67 38.19
CA ALA A 4 -5.06 -12.51 37.83
C ALA A 4 -4.71 -13.21 36.52
N GLN A 5 -5.33 -14.35 36.22
CA GLN A 5 -5.18 -15.05 34.94
C GLN A 5 -5.83 -14.25 33.79
N LEU A 6 -6.99 -13.65 34.01
CA LEU A 6 -7.64 -12.80 33.01
C LEU A 6 -6.83 -11.54 32.71
N LEU A 7 -6.29 -10.88 33.73
CA LEU A 7 -5.43 -9.71 33.58
C LEU A 7 -4.12 -10.05 32.86
N ALA A 8 -3.51 -11.19 33.20
CA ALA A 8 -2.31 -11.67 32.50
C ALA A 8 -2.57 -12.05 31.03
N ALA A 9 -3.73 -12.65 30.73
CA ALA A 9 -4.11 -12.94 29.35
C ALA A 9 -4.39 -11.67 28.55
N GLN A 10 -4.98 -10.65 29.16
CA GLN A 10 -5.25 -9.36 28.51
C GLN A 10 -3.99 -8.56 28.26
N SER A 11 -3.03 -8.54 29.21
CA SER A 11 -1.73 -7.89 28.98
C SER A 11 -0.94 -8.58 27.87
N ALA A 12 -0.86 -9.91 27.85
CA ALA A 12 -0.21 -10.65 26.78
C ALA A 12 -0.88 -10.42 25.40
N HIS A 13 -2.21 -10.21 25.39
CA HIS A 13 -2.94 -9.87 24.17
C HIS A 13 -2.54 -8.51 23.62
N ASN A 14 -2.44 -7.50 24.46
CA ASN A 14 -2.07 -6.14 24.07
C ASN A 14 -0.60 -6.07 23.61
N GLU A 15 0.31 -6.79 24.28
CA GLU A 15 1.72 -6.88 23.89
C GLU A 15 1.90 -7.48 22.49
N LEU A 16 1.14 -8.54 22.16
CA LEU A 16 1.21 -9.15 20.84
C LEU A 16 0.68 -8.21 19.74
N ASN A 17 -0.43 -7.53 19.96
CA ASN A 17 -0.99 -6.57 19.00
C ASN A 17 -0.02 -5.41 18.77
N SER A 18 0.56 -4.86 19.83
CA SER A 18 1.60 -3.83 19.76
C SER A 18 2.84 -4.32 18.98
N ALA A 19 3.32 -5.54 19.24
CA ALA A 19 4.46 -6.12 18.51
C ALA A 19 4.15 -6.28 17.00
N LEU A 20 2.97 -6.75 16.64
CA LEU A 20 2.53 -6.91 15.24
C LEU A 20 2.41 -5.56 14.53
N ALA A 21 1.83 -4.55 15.19
CA ALA A 21 1.74 -3.19 14.67
C ALA A 21 3.11 -2.54 14.50
N GLY A 22 4.03 -2.75 15.46
CA GLY A 22 5.41 -2.30 15.39
C GLY A 22 6.16 -2.95 14.23
N ALA A 23 6.02 -4.27 14.04
CA ALA A 23 6.62 -4.98 12.91
C ALA A 23 6.08 -4.47 11.56
N ALA A 24 4.77 -4.24 11.44
CA ALA A 24 4.17 -3.65 10.24
C ALA A 24 4.73 -2.24 9.96
N THR A 25 4.92 -1.43 11.00
CA THR A 25 5.52 -0.09 10.89
C THR A 25 6.95 -0.16 10.39
N LEU A 26 7.78 -1.06 10.93
CA LEU A 26 9.17 -1.24 10.49
C LEU A 26 9.26 -1.68 9.03
N ILE A 27 8.42 -2.64 8.61
CA ILE A 27 8.35 -3.06 7.20
C ILE A 27 7.92 -1.90 6.30
N ALA A 28 6.92 -1.12 6.71
CA ALA A 28 6.46 0.05 5.97
C ALA A 28 7.55 1.14 5.86
N CYS A 29 8.31 1.38 6.92
CA CYS A 29 9.46 2.28 6.89
C CYS A 29 10.55 1.79 5.94
N ALA A 30 10.92 0.51 6.00
CA ALA A 30 11.90 -0.09 5.09
C ALA A 30 11.43 0.01 3.63
N PHE A 31 10.14 -0.21 3.38
CA PHE A 31 9.56 -0.06 2.06
C PHE A 31 9.56 1.41 1.59
N THR A 32 9.21 2.35 2.45
CA THR A 32 9.29 3.78 2.18
C THR A 32 10.70 4.19 1.76
N LEU A 33 11.71 3.81 2.55
CA LEU A 33 13.11 4.10 2.26
C LEU A 33 13.58 3.45 0.94
N SER A 34 13.18 2.22 0.67
CA SER A 34 13.50 1.51 -0.58
C SER A 34 12.89 2.19 -1.81
N THR A 35 11.63 2.67 -1.73
CA THR A 35 10.98 3.39 -2.83
C THR A 35 11.52 4.79 -3.00
N PHE A 36 11.87 5.46 -1.89
CA PHE A 36 12.49 6.77 -1.90
C PHE A 36 13.89 6.77 -2.53
N ASP A 37 14.76 5.81 -2.16
CA ASP A 37 16.08 5.62 -2.79
C ASP A 37 15.95 5.44 -4.32
N ARG A 38 14.99 4.64 -4.75
CA ARG A 38 14.72 4.48 -6.19
C ARG A 38 14.25 5.77 -6.85
N TRP A 39 13.36 6.51 -6.20
CA TRP A 39 12.95 7.81 -6.71
C TRP A 39 14.14 8.77 -6.82
N LEU A 40 15.03 8.83 -5.85
CA LEU A 40 16.22 9.65 -5.90
C LEU A 40 17.12 9.31 -7.10
N ARG A 41 17.26 8.02 -7.40
CA ARG A 41 18.10 7.53 -8.52
C ARG A 41 17.45 7.69 -9.89
N ARG A 42 16.12 7.49 -9.98
CA ARG A 42 15.42 7.41 -11.28
C ARG A 42 14.55 8.62 -11.59
N ARG A 43 14.16 9.40 -10.57
CA ARG A 43 13.28 10.56 -10.66
C ARG A 43 11.95 10.28 -11.35
N GLN A 44 11.44 9.04 -11.26
CA GLN A 44 10.19 8.65 -11.87
C GLN A 44 9.00 9.04 -10.97
N PRO A 45 7.91 9.65 -11.49
CA PRO A 45 6.80 10.13 -10.67
C PRO A 45 6.02 9.01 -9.97
N HIS A 46 5.95 7.81 -10.55
CA HIS A 46 5.31 6.66 -9.89
C HIS A 46 6.07 6.19 -8.64
N GLU A 47 7.41 6.27 -8.64
CA GLU A 47 8.21 5.92 -7.47
C GLU A 47 7.94 6.91 -6.32
N LEU A 48 7.80 8.21 -6.61
CA LEU A 48 7.42 9.21 -5.61
C LEU A 48 6.02 8.95 -5.05
N ALA A 49 5.04 8.66 -5.91
CA ALA A 49 3.68 8.37 -5.48
C ALA A 49 3.64 7.15 -4.52
N TRP A 50 4.39 6.09 -4.84
CA TRP A 50 4.51 4.93 -3.96
C TRP A 50 5.27 5.22 -2.67
N THR A 51 6.31 6.07 -2.72
CA THR A 51 7.00 6.53 -1.51
C THR A 51 6.04 7.23 -0.56
N VAL A 52 5.22 8.16 -1.08
CA VAL A 52 4.21 8.86 -0.27
C VAL A 52 3.17 7.88 0.29
N ALA A 53 2.69 6.93 -0.52
CA ALA A 53 1.75 5.90 -0.05
C ALA A 53 2.33 5.08 1.11
N MET A 54 3.57 4.62 0.97
CA MET A 54 4.21 3.82 2.02
C MET A 54 4.57 4.63 3.27
N ALA A 55 4.93 5.91 3.10
CA ALA A 55 5.11 6.82 4.23
C ALA A 55 3.80 7.03 5.00
N LEU A 56 2.69 7.23 4.30
CA LEU A 56 1.36 7.31 4.92
C LEU A 56 0.99 6.00 5.63
N PHE A 57 1.31 4.84 5.04
CA PHE A 57 1.12 3.56 5.69
C PHE A 57 1.97 3.42 6.95
N ALA A 58 3.24 3.84 6.91
CA ALA A 58 4.13 3.85 8.08
C ALA A 58 3.61 4.77 9.19
N VAL A 59 3.09 5.95 8.84
CA VAL A 59 2.46 6.88 9.81
C VAL A 59 1.20 6.25 10.40
N GLY A 60 0.34 5.64 9.58
CA GLY A 60 -0.89 4.98 10.06
C GLY A 60 -0.58 3.79 10.98
N SER A 61 0.31 2.88 10.56
CA SER A 61 0.72 1.74 11.39
C SER A 61 1.50 2.16 12.63
N GLY A 62 2.29 3.23 12.56
CA GLY A 62 2.97 3.83 13.71
C GLY A 62 1.99 4.43 14.72
N ALA A 63 0.93 5.08 14.27
CA ALA A 63 -0.13 5.56 15.14
C ALA A 63 -0.88 4.40 15.81
N LEU A 64 -1.11 3.30 15.09
CA LEU A 64 -1.66 2.07 15.64
C LEU A 64 -0.74 1.49 16.73
N TRP A 65 0.55 1.32 16.40
CA TRP A 65 1.54 0.82 17.36
C TRP A 65 1.60 1.66 18.64
N TRP A 66 1.63 2.99 18.47
CA TRP A 66 1.59 3.92 19.60
C TRP A 66 0.34 3.73 20.45
N ALA A 67 -0.83 3.66 19.82
CA ALA A 67 -2.10 3.52 20.51
C ALA A 67 -2.24 2.17 21.23
N GLU A 68 -1.76 1.06 20.63
CA GLU A 68 -1.74 -0.27 21.25
C GLU A 68 -0.80 -0.35 22.46
N SER A 69 0.28 0.46 22.47
CA SER A 69 1.26 0.46 23.56
C SER A 69 0.92 1.44 24.70
N SER A 70 0.32 2.59 24.38
CA SER A 70 0.08 3.69 25.37
C SER A 70 -1.41 4.00 25.59
N GLY A 71 -2.30 3.30 24.90
CA GLY A 71 -3.74 3.52 24.92
C GLY A 71 -4.22 4.45 23.80
N TRP A 72 -5.42 4.17 23.33
CA TRP A 72 -6.09 4.94 22.29
C TRP A 72 -6.47 6.33 22.77
N ASN A 73 -6.22 7.31 21.93
CA ASN A 73 -6.70 8.67 22.08
C ASN A 73 -7.21 9.22 20.74
N LEU A 74 -7.95 10.31 20.78
CA LEU A 74 -8.58 10.88 19.59
C LEU A 74 -7.56 11.29 18.51
N MET A 75 -6.39 11.81 18.90
CA MET A 75 -5.38 12.24 17.93
C MET A 75 -4.73 11.04 17.24
N ALA A 76 -4.33 10.01 17.99
CA ALA A 76 -3.79 8.78 17.43
C ALA A 76 -4.80 8.14 16.46
N PHE A 77 -6.09 8.12 16.82
CA PHE A 77 -7.13 7.60 15.95
C PHE A 77 -7.32 8.44 14.68
N ARG A 78 -7.31 9.77 14.78
CA ARG A 78 -7.39 10.65 13.59
C ARG A 78 -6.22 10.46 12.65
N ILE A 79 -4.99 10.34 13.16
CA ILE A 79 -3.79 10.09 12.36
C ILE A 79 -3.90 8.71 11.67
N PHE A 80 -4.22 7.67 12.44
CA PHE A 80 -4.42 6.32 11.92
C PHE A 80 -5.48 6.28 10.82
N PHE A 81 -6.62 6.90 11.05
CA PHE A 81 -7.75 6.92 10.11
C PHE A 81 -7.41 7.71 8.84
N LEU A 82 -6.83 8.90 8.96
CA LEU A 82 -6.46 9.74 7.84
C LEU A 82 -5.39 9.08 6.96
N ALA A 83 -4.29 8.67 7.58
CA ALA A 83 -3.15 8.12 6.87
C ALA A 83 -3.45 6.72 6.30
N GLY A 84 -4.05 5.83 7.09
CA GLY A 84 -4.31 4.44 6.72
C GLY A 84 -5.58 4.26 5.89
N ALA A 85 -6.72 4.81 6.33
CA ALA A 85 -8.01 4.54 5.71
C ALA A 85 -8.39 5.51 4.57
N VAL A 86 -7.87 6.75 4.57
CA VAL A 86 -8.27 7.76 3.58
C VAL A 86 -7.22 7.94 2.50
N LEU A 87 -5.96 8.16 2.84
CA LEU A 87 -4.95 8.66 1.90
C LEU A 87 -4.07 7.57 1.28
N ASN A 88 -3.67 6.56 2.04
CA ASN A 88 -2.69 5.56 1.63
C ASN A 88 -3.00 4.93 0.27
N VAL A 89 -4.20 4.34 0.13
CA VAL A 89 -4.59 3.59 -1.07
C VAL A 89 -4.72 4.51 -2.28
N ALA A 90 -5.16 5.75 -2.08
CA ALA A 90 -5.26 6.74 -3.15
C ALA A 90 -3.88 7.11 -3.75
N TRP A 91 -2.87 7.31 -2.90
CA TRP A 91 -1.50 7.55 -3.35
C TRP A 91 -0.85 6.32 -3.98
N LEU A 92 -1.19 5.11 -3.50
CA LEU A 92 -0.76 3.85 -4.11
C LEU A 92 -1.32 3.69 -5.53
N ALA A 93 -2.62 3.98 -5.71
CA ALA A 93 -3.28 3.93 -7.00
C ALA A 93 -2.73 4.97 -7.98
N LEU A 94 -2.33 6.15 -7.51
CA LEU A 94 -1.67 7.17 -8.34
C LEU A 94 -0.38 6.62 -8.98
N GLY A 95 0.45 5.89 -8.23
CA GLY A 95 1.64 5.23 -8.78
C GLY A 95 1.29 4.22 -9.88
N THR A 96 0.26 3.43 -9.66
CA THR A 96 -0.27 2.47 -10.64
C THR A 96 -0.81 3.20 -11.88
N MET A 97 -1.49 4.34 -11.70
CA MET A 97 -2.02 5.16 -12.79
C MET A 97 -0.91 5.72 -13.68
N TYR A 98 0.19 6.20 -13.12
CA TYR A 98 1.37 6.62 -13.89
C TYR A 98 1.91 5.49 -14.77
N LEU A 99 1.90 4.24 -14.29
CA LEU A 99 2.41 3.09 -15.04
C LEU A 99 1.45 2.59 -16.11
N LEU A 100 0.14 2.55 -15.83
CA LEU A 100 -0.85 1.93 -16.72
C LEU A 100 -1.39 2.91 -17.76
N ILE A 101 -1.63 4.17 -17.41
CA ILE A 101 -2.26 5.17 -18.27
C ILE A 101 -1.24 6.18 -18.80
N GLY A 102 -0.22 6.53 -18.00
CA GLY A 102 0.87 7.40 -18.42
C GLY A 102 0.92 8.75 -17.71
N LEU A 103 1.89 9.57 -18.10
CA LEU A 103 2.28 10.80 -17.39
C LEU A 103 1.18 11.87 -17.35
N ARG A 104 0.46 12.08 -18.47
CA ARG A 104 -0.57 13.14 -18.54
C ARG A 104 -1.70 12.89 -17.54
N ALA A 105 -2.28 11.69 -17.59
CA ALA A 105 -3.36 11.30 -16.68
C ALA A 105 -2.88 11.27 -15.22
N GLY A 106 -1.68 10.72 -14.97
CA GLY A 106 -1.07 10.70 -13.65
C GLY A 106 -0.84 12.10 -13.06
N ASN A 107 -0.39 13.08 -13.86
CA ASN A 107 -0.20 14.45 -13.38
C ASN A 107 -1.52 15.14 -13.03
N ILE A 108 -2.57 14.93 -13.82
CA ILE A 108 -3.91 15.45 -13.52
C ILE A 108 -4.41 14.83 -12.21
N ALA A 109 -4.33 13.50 -12.10
CA ALA A 109 -4.76 12.78 -10.89
C ALA A 109 -3.96 13.20 -9.66
N ARG A 110 -2.63 13.41 -9.78
CA ARG A 110 -1.79 13.92 -8.69
C ARG A 110 -2.27 15.27 -8.18
N ASN A 111 -2.55 16.21 -9.07
CA ASN A 111 -3.00 17.54 -8.68
C ASN A 111 -4.33 17.46 -7.92
N TRP A 112 -5.31 16.69 -8.41
CA TRP A 112 -6.55 16.43 -7.72
C TRP A 112 -6.34 15.73 -6.37
N LEU A 113 -5.44 14.77 -6.31
CA LEU A 113 -5.15 14.02 -5.09
C LEU A 113 -4.48 14.90 -4.01
N VAL A 114 -3.60 15.83 -4.40
CA VAL A 114 -3.02 16.80 -3.45
C VAL A 114 -4.11 17.67 -2.83
N TRP A 115 -5.01 18.23 -3.64
CA TRP A 115 -6.16 19.00 -3.14
C TRP A 115 -7.08 18.16 -2.25
N LEU A 116 -7.40 16.95 -2.69
CA LEU A 116 -8.21 16.02 -1.90
C LEU A 116 -7.53 15.64 -0.59
N SER A 117 -6.20 15.47 -0.59
CA SER A 117 -5.44 15.17 0.64
C SER A 117 -5.52 16.31 1.64
N GLY A 118 -5.36 17.56 1.20
CA GLY A 118 -5.54 18.74 2.06
C GLY A 118 -6.97 18.86 2.61
N PHE A 119 -7.95 18.71 1.73
CA PHE A 119 -9.37 18.74 2.12
C PHE A 119 -9.71 17.63 3.13
N ALA A 120 -9.30 16.39 2.84
CA ALA A 120 -9.54 15.25 3.72
C ALA A 120 -8.86 15.41 5.09
N THR A 121 -7.64 15.98 5.11
CA THR A 121 -6.93 16.30 6.34
C THR A 121 -7.74 17.29 7.18
N GLY A 122 -8.20 18.39 6.58
CA GLY A 122 -9.05 19.36 7.26
C GLY A 122 -10.31 18.71 7.83
N VAL A 123 -11.05 17.96 6.98
CA VAL A 123 -12.29 17.29 7.43
C VAL A 123 -12.05 16.32 8.57
N VAL A 124 -11.03 15.46 8.51
CA VAL A 124 -10.77 14.46 9.56
C VAL A 124 -10.30 15.11 10.86
N LEU A 125 -9.47 16.17 10.77
CA LEU A 125 -8.93 16.84 11.96
C LEU A 125 -9.98 17.67 12.71
N ILE A 126 -10.94 18.28 11.99
CA ILE A 126 -11.96 19.13 12.62
C ILE A 126 -13.31 18.43 12.82
N ALA A 127 -13.47 17.19 12.30
CA ALA A 127 -14.74 16.46 12.41
C ALA A 127 -15.19 16.33 13.87
N PRO A 128 -16.47 16.65 14.18
CA PRO A 128 -17.02 16.38 15.49
C PRO A 128 -17.08 14.87 15.74
N THR A 129 -16.79 14.46 16.96
CA THR A 129 -16.88 13.07 17.39
C THR A 129 -18.28 12.78 17.96
N LYS A 130 -18.81 11.59 17.66
CA LYS A 130 -20.11 11.13 18.20
C LYS A 130 -19.96 10.51 19.58
N SER A 131 -18.83 9.88 19.87
CA SER A 131 -18.48 9.24 21.12
C SER A 131 -17.04 9.54 21.51
N GLN A 132 -16.71 9.32 22.77
CA GLN A 132 -15.34 9.41 23.25
C GLN A 132 -14.57 8.14 22.83
N VAL A 133 -13.27 8.30 22.59
CA VAL A 133 -12.36 7.18 22.33
C VAL A 133 -12.03 6.52 23.66
N VAL A 134 -12.36 5.24 23.79
CA VAL A 134 -12.00 4.43 24.97
C VAL A 134 -10.56 3.98 24.80
N SER A 135 -9.71 4.22 25.79
CA SER A 135 -8.26 3.97 25.69
C SER A 135 -7.88 2.51 25.54
N THR A 136 -8.73 1.59 25.98
CA THR A 136 -8.49 0.14 25.98
C THR A 136 -9.09 -0.61 24.80
N GLU A 137 -9.88 0.06 23.95
CA GLU A 137 -10.60 -0.57 22.84
C GLU A 137 -10.20 0.04 21.51
N PHE A 138 -10.10 -0.80 20.47
CA PHE A 138 -9.85 -0.35 19.10
C PHE A 138 -11.02 0.49 18.60
N PRO A 139 -10.82 1.80 18.28
CA PRO A 139 -11.94 2.67 17.93
C PRO A 139 -12.50 2.34 16.53
N ALA A 140 -13.81 2.13 16.44
CA ALA A 140 -14.46 1.94 15.16
C ALA A 140 -14.84 3.29 14.53
N GLY A 141 -14.44 3.53 13.28
CA GLY A 141 -14.71 4.78 12.57
C GLY A 141 -16.21 5.15 12.49
N ARG A 142 -17.10 4.14 12.51
CA ARG A 142 -18.56 4.34 12.51
C ARG A 142 -19.09 4.90 13.84
N GLU A 143 -18.40 4.61 14.93
CA GLU A 143 -18.80 5.00 16.30
C GLU A 143 -18.23 6.38 16.66
N ILE A 144 -17.01 6.65 16.19
CA ILE A 144 -16.32 7.92 16.50
C ILE A 144 -16.72 9.02 15.54
N PHE A 145 -16.77 8.75 14.22
CA PHE A 145 -16.96 9.80 13.22
C PHE A 145 -18.38 9.84 12.64
N GLY A 146 -18.79 11.06 12.26
CA GLY A 146 -19.96 11.32 11.45
C GLY A 146 -19.83 10.78 10.01
N ALA A 147 -20.75 11.18 9.13
CA ALA A 147 -20.79 10.69 7.74
C ALA A 147 -19.59 11.16 6.91
N ALA A 148 -19.17 12.42 7.02
CA ALA A 148 -18.18 13.03 6.14
C ALA A 148 -16.81 12.30 6.16
N PRO A 149 -16.13 12.06 7.30
CA PRO A 149 -14.89 11.30 7.30
C PRO A 149 -15.04 9.87 6.77
N ARG A 150 -16.18 9.23 7.03
CA ARG A 150 -16.47 7.86 6.60
C ARG A 150 -16.66 7.75 5.08
N ILE A 151 -17.36 8.72 4.48
CA ILE A 151 -17.50 8.82 3.02
C ILE A 151 -16.13 9.06 2.40
N LEU A 152 -15.31 9.95 2.97
CA LEU A 152 -13.95 10.19 2.49
C LEU A 152 -13.09 8.90 2.56
N ALA A 153 -13.19 8.11 3.61
CA ALA A 153 -12.49 6.84 3.70
C ALA A 153 -13.00 5.83 2.66
N ALA A 154 -14.31 5.70 2.50
CA ALA A 154 -14.91 4.78 1.53
C ALA A 154 -14.52 5.14 0.08
N VAL A 155 -14.53 6.42 -0.27
CA VAL A 155 -14.14 6.89 -1.61
C VAL A 155 -12.62 6.89 -1.76
N GLY A 156 -11.87 7.38 -0.76
CA GLY A 156 -10.40 7.51 -0.79
C GLY A 156 -9.66 6.16 -0.79
N SER A 157 -10.28 5.09 -0.29
CA SER A 157 -9.70 3.74 -0.33
C SER A 157 -10.42 2.82 -1.33
N GLY A 158 -11.74 2.82 -1.38
CA GLY A 158 -12.52 1.89 -2.18
C GLY A 158 -12.33 2.07 -3.68
N VAL A 159 -12.50 3.29 -4.19
CA VAL A 159 -12.32 3.59 -5.62
C VAL A 159 -10.87 3.32 -6.07
N PRO A 160 -9.83 3.80 -5.35
CA PRO A 160 -8.45 3.48 -5.68
C PRO A 160 -8.11 1.99 -5.60
N ALA A 161 -8.63 1.26 -4.61
CA ALA A 161 -8.42 -0.19 -4.51
C ALA A 161 -8.99 -0.94 -5.72
N MET A 162 -10.22 -0.60 -6.13
CA MET A 162 -10.83 -1.16 -7.35
C MET A 162 -9.97 -0.87 -8.59
N PHE A 163 -9.44 0.36 -8.71
CA PHE A 163 -8.55 0.72 -9.82
C PHE A 163 -7.28 -0.13 -9.83
N ILE A 164 -6.63 -0.35 -8.67
CA ILE A 164 -5.42 -1.19 -8.54
C ILE A 164 -5.75 -2.64 -8.95
N ILE A 165 -6.83 -3.21 -8.44
CA ILE A 165 -7.23 -4.59 -8.70
C ILE A 165 -7.53 -4.80 -10.19
N VAL A 166 -8.37 -3.95 -10.77
CA VAL A 166 -8.72 -4.02 -12.21
C VAL A 166 -7.47 -3.81 -13.07
N GLY A 167 -6.61 -2.85 -12.72
CA GLY A 167 -5.36 -2.59 -13.42
C GLY A 167 -4.39 -3.77 -13.38
N ALA A 168 -4.27 -4.43 -12.22
CA ALA A 168 -3.42 -5.61 -12.06
C ALA A 168 -3.96 -6.80 -12.87
N LEU A 169 -5.26 -7.06 -12.82
CA LEU A 169 -5.92 -8.12 -13.61
C LEU A 169 -5.76 -7.87 -15.11
N TRP A 170 -5.96 -6.63 -15.56
CA TRP A 170 -5.73 -6.27 -16.96
C TRP A 170 -4.28 -6.47 -17.38
N SER A 171 -3.32 -6.02 -16.55
CA SER A 171 -1.89 -6.22 -16.81
C SER A 171 -1.54 -7.71 -16.93
N ALA A 172 -2.02 -8.53 -16.00
CA ALA A 172 -1.83 -9.98 -16.03
C ALA A 172 -2.44 -10.63 -17.28
N TRP A 173 -3.69 -10.27 -17.61
CA TRP A 173 -4.39 -10.77 -18.81
C TRP A 173 -3.67 -10.42 -20.12
N ARG A 174 -3.18 -9.18 -20.25
CA ARG A 174 -2.39 -8.76 -21.42
C ARG A 174 -1.11 -9.58 -21.60
N VAL A 175 -0.44 -9.94 -20.49
CA VAL A 175 0.75 -10.75 -20.52
C VAL A 175 0.44 -12.18 -20.99
N VAL A 176 -0.65 -12.78 -20.48
CA VAL A 176 -1.09 -14.12 -20.89
C VAL A 176 -1.50 -14.15 -22.36
N LYS A 177 -2.28 -13.13 -22.81
CA LYS A 177 -2.76 -13.08 -24.21
C LYS A 177 -1.64 -12.87 -25.23
N LYS A 178 -0.55 -12.16 -24.88
CA LYS A 178 0.62 -11.97 -25.77
C LYS A 178 1.52 -13.21 -25.89
N GLN A 179 1.28 -14.26 -25.14
CA GLN A 179 2.06 -15.52 -25.16
C GLN A 179 1.59 -16.54 -26.20
N ASN A 180 0.94 -16.11 -27.32
CA ASN A 180 0.69 -17.04 -28.44
C ASN A 180 2.01 -17.48 -29.06
N PRO A 181 2.30 -18.82 -29.14
CA PRO A 181 3.62 -19.37 -29.39
C PRO A 181 4.11 -19.35 -30.85
N ALA A 182 3.46 -18.59 -31.74
CA ALA A 182 3.73 -18.63 -33.18
C ALA A 182 4.79 -17.63 -33.68
N ALA A 183 5.49 -16.90 -32.82
CA ALA A 183 6.50 -15.94 -33.28
C ALA A 183 7.78 -15.96 -32.43
N SER A 184 8.77 -16.71 -32.95
CA SER A 184 10.20 -16.43 -32.98
C SER A 184 11.06 -16.46 -31.71
N THR A 185 12.09 -17.24 -31.83
CA THR A 185 13.31 -17.61 -31.11
C THR A 185 14.15 -16.50 -30.44
N SER A 186 13.85 -15.22 -30.62
CA SER A 186 14.60 -14.10 -30.00
C SER A 186 13.93 -13.52 -28.73
N ILE A 187 12.78 -14.04 -28.30
CA ILE A 187 11.86 -13.48 -27.29
C ILE A 187 12.12 -14.02 -25.87
N SER A 188 12.95 -15.01 -25.68
CA SER A 188 13.10 -15.73 -24.39
C SER A 188 13.48 -14.81 -23.20
N ARG A 189 14.29 -13.78 -23.40
CA ARG A 189 14.68 -12.84 -22.32
C ARG A 189 13.58 -11.84 -21.95
N THR A 190 12.81 -11.39 -22.93
CA THR A 190 11.70 -10.44 -22.74
C THR A 190 10.51 -11.09 -22.05
N VAL A 191 10.26 -12.38 -22.32
CA VAL A 191 9.16 -13.15 -21.73
C VAL A 191 9.37 -13.39 -20.25
N THR A 192 10.60 -13.66 -19.80
CA THR A 192 10.90 -13.87 -18.37
C THR A 192 10.69 -12.59 -17.56
N SER A 193 11.06 -11.42 -18.10
CA SER A 193 10.80 -10.12 -17.49
C SER A 193 9.30 -9.81 -17.39
N SER A 194 8.53 -10.14 -18.43
CA SER A 194 7.08 -9.92 -18.48
C SER A 194 6.33 -10.79 -17.46
N LYS A 195 6.69 -12.06 -17.28
CA LYS A 195 6.10 -12.96 -16.27
C LYS A 195 6.35 -12.47 -14.85
N ARG A 196 7.57 -12.01 -14.56
CA ARG A 196 7.90 -11.43 -13.25
C ARG A 196 7.11 -10.15 -12.96
N LEU A 197 6.96 -9.27 -13.95
CA LEU A 197 6.15 -8.07 -13.80
C LEU A 197 4.68 -8.41 -13.53
N ALA A 198 4.12 -9.37 -14.27
CA ALA A 198 2.76 -9.85 -14.03
C ALA A 198 2.58 -10.46 -12.64
N GLY A 199 3.52 -11.32 -12.21
CA GLY A 199 3.53 -11.89 -10.86
C GLY A 199 3.64 -10.83 -9.77
N GLY A 200 4.50 -9.82 -9.95
CA GLY A 200 4.60 -8.68 -9.05
C GLY A 200 3.28 -7.90 -8.93
N ASN A 201 2.61 -7.63 -10.07
CA ASN A 201 1.33 -6.94 -10.08
C ASN A 201 0.22 -7.75 -9.39
N VAL A 202 0.21 -9.07 -9.55
CA VAL A 202 -0.74 -9.96 -8.84
C VAL A 202 -0.49 -9.90 -7.34
N LEU A 203 0.77 -9.97 -6.89
CA LEU A 203 1.09 -9.85 -5.45
C LEU A 203 0.68 -8.48 -4.89
N ILE A 204 0.88 -7.39 -5.64
CA ILE A 204 0.43 -6.05 -5.24
C ILE A 204 -1.10 -6.03 -5.09
N ALA A 205 -1.84 -6.61 -6.05
CA ALA A 205 -3.30 -6.70 -5.97
C ALA A 205 -3.77 -7.54 -4.77
N VAL A 206 -3.15 -8.70 -4.52
CA VAL A 206 -3.46 -9.55 -3.37
C VAL A 206 -3.16 -8.83 -2.06
N GLY A 207 -2.00 -8.20 -1.93
CA GLY A 207 -1.65 -7.40 -0.75
C GLY A 207 -2.64 -6.27 -0.50
N THR A 208 -3.06 -5.57 -1.56
CA THR A 208 -4.09 -4.51 -1.47
C THR A 208 -5.44 -5.06 -1.02
N LEU A 209 -5.85 -6.24 -1.52
CA LEU A 209 -7.08 -6.92 -1.11
C LEU A 209 -7.04 -7.30 0.38
N VAL A 210 -5.93 -7.89 0.84
CA VAL A 210 -5.74 -8.27 2.25
C VAL A 210 -5.81 -7.02 3.13
N LEU A 211 -5.14 -5.93 2.76
CA LEU A 211 -5.20 -4.66 3.49
C LEU A 211 -6.61 -4.04 3.49
N SER A 212 -7.33 -4.13 2.39
CA SER A 212 -8.71 -3.63 2.32
C SER A 212 -9.67 -4.46 3.17
N ALA A 213 -9.47 -5.79 3.23
CA ALA A 213 -10.24 -6.69 4.06
C ALA A 213 -9.98 -6.44 5.56
N SER A 214 -8.76 -6.05 5.95
CA SER A 214 -8.41 -5.79 7.36
C SER A 214 -9.30 -4.71 7.97
N GLY A 215 -9.57 -3.62 7.25
CA GLY A 215 -10.45 -2.55 7.71
C GLY A 215 -11.90 -2.98 7.94
N THR A 216 -12.39 -3.94 7.14
CA THR A 216 -13.74 -4.53 7.34
C THR A 216 -13.79 -5.51 8.51
N LEU A 217 -12.71 -6.26 8.75
CA LEU A 217 -12.59 -7.17 9.87
C LEU A 217 -12.56 -6.43 11.21
N ALA A 218 -11.75 -5.38 11.32
CA ALA A 218 -11.70 -4.53 12.50
C ALA A 218 -13.05 -3.88 12.82
N GLY A 219 -13.71 -3.34 11.79
CA GLY A 219 -14.97 -2.61 11.96
C GLY A 219 -16.21 -3.47 12.23
N ARG A 220 -16.18 -4.78 11.92
CA ARG A 220 -17.35 -5.67 12.03
C ARG A 220 -17.24 -6.75 13.09
N LEU A 221 -16.04 -7.21 13.39
CA LEU A 221 -15.83 -8.39 14.24
C LEU A 221 -15.19 -8.07 15.60
N GLY A 222 -14.77 -6.81 15.84
CA GLY A 222 -14.11 -6.42 17.09
C GLY A 222 -12.84 -7.24 17.37
N GLN A 223 -12.16 -7.69 16.29
CA GLN A 223 -11.00 -8.58 16.42
C GLN A 223 -9.73 -7.81 16.09
N ASP A 224 -9.20 -7.09 17.05
CA ASP A 224 -7.96 -6.30 16.93
C ASP A 224 -6.77 -7.15 16.46
N ARG A 225 -6.68 -8.39 16.94
CA ARG A 225 -5.64 -9.34 16.52
C ARG A 225 -5.74 -9.71 15.05
N ALA A 226 -6.95 -9.98 14.55
CA ALA A 226 -7.14 -10.30 13.13
C ALA A 226 -6.77 -9.10 12.25
N PHE A 227 -7.05 -7.88 12.70
CA PHE A 227 -6.62 -6.66 12.05
C PHE A 227 -5.10 -6.53 11.99
N ALA A 228 -4.41 -6.68 13.12
CA ALA A 228 -2.95 -6.54 13.18
C ALA A 228 -2.23 -7.60 12.32
N ILE A 229 -2.70 -8.86 12.34
CA ILE A 229 -2.16 -9.94 11.52
C ILE A 229 -2.39 -9.65 10.03
N THR A 230 -3.61 -9.28 9.63
CA THR A 230 -3.91 -9.00 8.21
C THR A 230 -3.18 -7.76 7.72
N LEU A 231 -2.94 -6.76 8.57
CA LEU A 231 -2.13 -5.59 8.27
C LEU A 231 -0.69 -5.99 7.96
N LEU A 232 -0.06 -6.78 8.84
CA LEU A 232 1.32 -7.25 8.67
C LEU A 232 1.46 -8.15 7.43
N CYS A 233 0.56 -9.11 7.24
CA CYS A 233 0.55 -9.97 6.07
C CYS A 233 0.33 -9.17 4.78
N GLY A 234 -0.63 -8.26 4.76
CA GLY A 234 -0.95 -7.45 3.61
C GLY A 234 0.21 -6.56 3.16
N VAL A 235 0.88 -5.86 4.09
CA VAL A 235 2.03 -5.02 3.75
C VAL A 235 3.23 -5.87 3.30
N SER A 236 3.44 -7.04 3.88
CA SER A 236 4.53 -7.96 3.50
C SER A 236 4.33 -8.51 2.08
N ILE A 237 3.11 -8.91 1.73
CA ILE A 237 2.75 -9.38 0.38
C ILE A 237 2.92 -8.24 -0.62
N LEU A 238 2.43 -7.05 -0.30
CA LEU A 238 2.54 -5.87 -1.15
C LEU A 238 4.00 -5.50 -1.41
N PHE A 239 4.84 -5.50 -0.36
CA PHE A 239 6.27 -5.25 -0.47
C PHE A 239 6.98 -6.31 -1.33
N SER A 240 6.66 -7.58 -1.13
CA SER A 240 7.20 -8.68 -1.93
C SER A 240 6.84 -8.52 -3.41
N GLY A 241 5.58 -8.19 -3.72
CA GLY A 241 5.12 -7.92 -5.08
C GLY A 241 5.88 -6.78 -5.74
N PHE A 242 6.12 -5.73 -4.98
CA PHE A 242 6.88 -4.58 -5.43
C PHE A 242 8.37 -4.92 -5.71
N LEU A 243 9.03 -5.71 -4.85
CA LEU A 243 10.40 -6.18 -5.07
C LEU A 243 10.50 -7.05 -6.34
N VAL A 244 9.54 -7.95 -6.55
CA VAL A 244 9.49 -8.80 -7.75
C VAL A 244 9.30 -7.95 -9.01
N ALA A 245 8.38 -6.99 -9.00
CA ALA A 245 8.12 -6.09 -10.12
C ALA A 245 9.35 -5.22 -10.44
N SER A 246 10.02 -4.68 -9.43
CA SER A 246 11.16 -3.77 -9.61
C SER A 246 12.41 -4.46 -10.13
N ASN A 247 12.72 -5.68 -9.70
CA ASN A 247 13.85 -6.42 -10.18
C ASN A 247 13.72 -6.82 -11.66
N SER A 248 12.49 -6.94 -12.17
CA SER A 248 12.24 -7.21 -13.59
C SER A 248 12.68 -6.05 -14.49
N THR A 249 12.51 -4.82 -14.04
CA THR A 249 12.90 -3.60 -14.79
C THR A 249 14.41 -3.38 -14.82
N LEU A 250 15.13 -3.75 -13.75
CA LEU A 250 16.59 -3.64 -13.68
C LEU A 250 17.26 -4.58 -14.69
N ASN A 251 16.81 -5.83 -14.77
CA ASN A 251 17.35 -6.80 -15.70
C ASN A 251 17.12 -6.43 -17.18
N ALA A 252 15.96 -5.83 -17.49
CA ALA A 252 15.66 -5.34 -18.84
C ALA A 252 16.58 -4.17 -19.24
N SER A 253 16.78 -3.20 -18.36
CA SER A 253 17.65 -2.03 -18.60
C SER A 253 19.12 -2.44 -18.78
N SER A 254 19.61 -3.36 -17.96
CA SER A 254 21.00 -3.88 -18.05
C SER A 254 21.24 -4.66 -19.33
N ALA A 255 20.25 -5.40 -19.84
CA ALA A 255 20.31 -6.12 -21.10
C ALA A 255 20.40 -5.16 -22.30
N THR A 256 19.60 -4.10 -22.32
CA THR A 256 19.59 -3.07 -23.37
C THR A 256 20.93 -2.32 -23.42
N LYS A 257 21.49 -1.98 -22.26
CA LYS A 257 22.77 -1.28 -22.15
C LYS A 257 23.98 -2.13 -22.63
N ARG A 258 23.88 -3.47 -22.54
CA ARG A 258 24.91 -4.39 -23.04
C ARG A 258 24.82 -4.66 -24.56
N LEU A 259 23.66 -4.44 -25.18
CA LEU A 259 23.45 -4.66 -26.61
C LEU A 259 23.90 -3.45 -27.45
N HIS A 260 23.78 -2.24 -26.94
CA HIS A 260 24.16 -1.03 -27.66
C HIS A 260 25.64 -0.97 -28.11
N PRO A 261 26.63 -1.36 -27.29
CA PRO A 261 28.05 -1.36 -27.75
C PRO A 261 28.39 -2.45 -28.78
N LYS A 262 27.61 -3.56 -28.79
CA LYS A 262 27.84 -4.64 -29.78
C LYS A 262 27.32 -4.29 -31.17
N LEU A 263 26.19 -3.54 -31.24
CA LEU A 263 25.61 -3.10 -32.51
C LEU A 263 26.50 -2.04 -33.20
N LEU A 264 27.15 -1.16 -32.42
CA LEU A 264 28.08 -0.17 -32.97
C LEU A 264 29.39 -0.80 -33.52
N ARG A 265 29.80 -1.95 -32.99
CA ARG A 265 30.99 -2.67 -33.53
C ARG A 265 30.70 -3.41 -34.84
N VAL A 266 29.47 -3.89 -35.04
CA VAL A 266 29.08 -4.60 -36.27
C VAL A 266 28.81 -3.61 -37.42
N ALA A 267 28.43 -2.37 -37.13
CA ALA A 267 28.22 -1.36 -38.15
C ALA A 267 29.51 -0.69 -38.68
N ASN A 268 30.65 -0.95 -38.03
CA ASN A 268 31.98 -0.43 -38.44
C ASN A 268 32.91 -1.50 -39.05
N GLN A 269 32.41 -2.69 -39.38
CA GLN A 269 33.06 -3.72 -40.21
C GLN A 269 32.29 -3.85 -41.54
#